data_a76a824a1af175245f7af296c58ef806
#
_entry.id   a76a824a1af175245f7af296c58ef806
#
_cell.length_a   1.000
_cell.length_b   1.000
_cell.length_c   1.000
_cell.angle_alpha   90.00
_cell.angle_beta   90.00
_cell.angle_gamma   90.00
#
_symmetry.space_group_name_H-M   'P 1'
#
loop_
_entity.id
_entity.type
_entity.pdbx_description
1 polymer ?
#
loop_
_entity_poly.entity_id
_entity_poly.type
_entity_poly.pdbx_seq_one_letter_code
_entity_poly.pdbx_strand_id
1 'polypeptide(L)'
;MGDVSHFGPIELDEYFLRRTFDVARRALAHGNHPFGAVLVDQNRTVLIEAENGYMPKHDGTAHAERLLATQACTTVSPDILEHATLYSSAEPCAMCAGAIYWAGIGQIGRAHV
;
A
#
# COMPACT_ATOMS: atom_id res chain seq x y z
N MET A 1 6.45 -1.41 16.02
CA MET A 1 5.36 -2.25 15.48
C MET A 1 5.17 -3.43 16.41
N GLY A 2 3.92 -3.79 16.71
CA GLY A 2 3.62 -4.90 17.60
C GLY A 2 3.98 -6.25 17.01
N ASP A 3 4.12 -7.25 17.88
CA ASP A 3 4.37 -8.62 17.46
C ASP A 3 3.10 -9.21 16.86
N VAL A 4 3.17 -9.65 15.61
CA VAL A 4 2.05 -10.24 14.87
C VAL A 4 2.29 -11.70 14.55
N SER A 5 3.32 -12.31 15.14
CA SER A 5 3.71 -13.68 14.80
C SER A 5 2.64 -14.72 15.13
N HIS A 6 1.74 -14.42 16.07
CA HIS A 6 0.65 -15.32 16.49
C HIS A 6 -0.64 -15.08 15.72
N PHE A 7 -0.68 -14.10 14.81
CA PHE A 7 -1.90 -13.81 14.04
C PHE A 7 -2.10 -14.84 12.93
N GLY A 8 -3.34 -15.26 12.71
CA GLY A 8 -3.74 -16.02 11.54
C GLY A 8 -3.86 -15.12 10.32
N PRO A 9 -4.11 -15.69 9.12
CA PRO A 9 -4.18 -14.89 7.88
C PRO A 9 -5.22 -13.78 7.89
N ILE A 10 -6.41 -14.02 8.45
CA ILE A 10 -7.48 -13.02 8.51
C ILE A 10 -7.08 -11.87 9.44
N GLU A 11 -6.53 -12.21 10.61
CA GLU A 11 -6.07 -11.19 11.57
C GLU A 11 -4.96 -10.32 11.01
N LEU A 12 -4.05 -10.90 10.22
CA LEU A 12 -2.98 -10.17 9.55
C LEU A 12 -3.54 -9.22 8.51
N ASP A 13 -4.49 -9.67 7.71
CA ASP A 13 -5.12 -8.81 6.71
C ASP A 13 -5.81 -7.61 7.39
N GLU A 14 -6.54 -7.85 8.48
CA GLU A 14 -7.16 -6.76 9.24
C GLU A 14 -6.13 -5.81 9.82
N TYR A 15 -5.05 -6.34 10.38
CA TYR A 15 -3.97 -5.53 10.96
C TYR A 15 -3.38 -4.59 9.91
N PHE A 16 -3.02 -5.11 8.74
CA PHE A 16 -2.40 -4.29 7.70
C PHE A 16 -3.39 -3.35 7.03
N LEU A 17 -4.66 -3.74 6.89
CA LEU A 17 -5.70 -2.84 6.41
C LEU A 17 -5.90 -1.66 7.37
N ARG A 18 -5.93 -1.90 8.68
CA ARG A 18 -6.00 -0.81 9.67
C ARG A 18 -4.80 0.11 9.55
N ARG A 19 -3.63 -0.44 9.27
CA ARG A 19 -2.43 0.37 9.06
C ARG A 19 -2.58 1.28 7.84
N THR A 20 -3.24 0.83 6.78
CA THR A 20 -3.52 1.69 5.62
C THR A 20 -4.41 2.88 5.99
N PHE A 21 -5.34 2.69 6.93
CA PHE A 21 -6.17 3.79 7.41
C PHE A 21 -5.37 4.82 8.20
N ASP A 22 -4.36 4.40 8.97
CA ASP A 22 -3.45 5.32 9.63
C ASP A 22 -2.66 6.15 8.62
N VAL A 23 -2.19 5.50 7.55
CA VAL A 23 -1.50 6.19 6.45
C VAL A 23 -2.43 7.17 5.75
N ALA A 24 -3.69 6.77 5.52
CA ALA A 24 -4.70 7.64 4.94
C ALA A 24 -4.96 8.89 5.81
N ARG A 25 -4.99 8.73 7.12
CA ARG A 25 -5.15 9.87 8.04
C ARG A 25 -3.96 10.82 7.94
N ARG A 26 -2.75 10.31 7.74
CA ARG A 26 -1.57 11.17 7.53
C ARG A 26 -1.71 11.97 6.25
N ALA A 27 -2.20 11.37 5.18
CA ALA A 27 -2.45 12.09 3.92
C ALA A 27 -3.40 13.26 4.16
N LEU A 28 -4.50 13.02 4.87
CA LEU A 28 -5.48 14.05 5.20
C LEU A 28 -4.85 15.16 6.03
N ALA A 29 -4.02 14.82 7.03
CA ALA A 29 -3.31 15.80 7.84
C ALA A 29 -2.35 16.66 7.01
N HIS A 30 -1.85 16.16 5.90
CA HIS A 30 -0.97 16.88 4.96
C HIS A 30 -1.76 17.65 3.89
N GLY A 31 -3.09 17.71 3.99
CA GLY A 31 -3.93 18.43 3.04
C GLY A 31 -4.28 17.64 1.79
N ASN A 32 -4.07 16.34 1.79
CA ASN A 32 -4.35 15.46 0.65
C ASN A 32 -5.59 14.60 0.89
N HIS A 33 -6.02 13.89 -0.16
CA HIS A 33 -7.12 12.94 -0.05
C HIS A 33 -6.73 11.79 0.90
N PRO A 34 -7.68 11.27 1.70
CA PRO A 34 -7.37 10.27 2.74
C PRO A 34 -7.23 8.86 2.16
N PHE A 35 -6.17 8.64 1.40
CA PHE A 35 -5.83 7.33 0.84
C PHE A 35 -4.42 6.93 1.24
N GLY A 36 -4.25 5.67 1.58
CA GLY A 36 -2.98 5.12 2.00
C GLY A 36 -2.79 3.70 1.49
N ALA A 37 -1.53 3.31 1.34
CA ALA A 37 -1.16 1.97 0.92
C ALA A 37 0.09 1.51 1.69
N VAL A 38 0.19 0.21 1.90
CA VAL A 38 1.28 -0.42 2.65
C VAL A 38 1.73 -1.66 1.88
N LEU A 39 3.03 -1.82 1.67
CA LEU A 39 3.60 -3.02 1.06
C LEU A 39 4.23 -3.89 2.14
N VAL A 40 3.85 -5.15 2.17
CA VAL A 40 4.29 -6.12 3.17
C VAL A 40 4.91 -7.31 2.47
N ASP A 41 6.10 -7.77 2.90
CA ASP A 41 6.72 -8.94 2.31
C ASP A 41 6.09 -10.25 2.84
N GLN A 42 6.55 -11.38 2.32
CA GLN A 42 6.01 -12.69 2.74
C GLN A 42 6.31 -13.02 4.21
N ASN A 43 7.29 -12.34 4.81
CA ASN A 43 7.64 -12.49 6.22
C ASN A 43 6.90 -11.50 7.10
N ARG A 44 5.91 -10.80 6.54
CA ARG A 44 5.04 -9.86 7.26
C ARG A 44 5.76 -8.60 7.74
N THR A 45 6.85 -8.26 7.06
CA THR A 45 7.59 -7.02 7.31
C THR A 45 7.04 -5.93 6.40
N VAL A 46 6.72 -4.77 6.99
CA VAL A 46 6.32 -3.60 6.22
C VAL A 46 7.55 -3.04 5.52
N LEU A 47 7.51 -3.01 4.20
CA LEU A 47 8.61 -2.51 3.36
C LEU A 47 8.43 -1.04 3.01
N ILE A 48 7.22 -0.63 2.67
CA ILE A 48 6.91 0.72 2.16
C ILE A 48 5.54 1.13 2.67
N GLU A 49 5.42 2.40 3.05
CA GLU A 49 4.13 3.06 3.25
C GLU A 49 4.05 4.25 2.32
N ALA A 50 2.91 4.45 1.67
CA ALA A 50 2.71 5.58 0.77
C ALA A 50 1.34 6.18 0.99
N GLU A 51 1.27 7.52 0.98
CA GLU A 51 0.03 8.25 1.10
C GLU A 51 -0.24 9.02 -0.19
N ASN A 52 -1.50 9.43 -0.40
CA ASN A 52 -1.85 10.28 -1.54
C ASN A 52 -0.98 11.54 -1.52
N GLY A 53 -0.39 11.88 -2.65
CA GLY A 53 0.53 12.99 -2.80
C GLY A 53 0.07 14.07 -3.78
N TYR A 54 -1.23 14.30 -3.92
CA TYR A 54 -1.75 15.30 -4.85
C TYR A 54 -1.08 16.66 -4.67
N MET A 55 -1.01 17.15 -3.43
CA MET A 55 -0.31 18.39 -3.12
C MET A 55 1.15 18.12 -2.77
N PRO A 56 2.07 19.06 -2.99
CA PRO A 56 1.89 20.44 -3.47
C PRO A 56 1.85 20.61 -4.98
N LYS A 57 2.16 19.57 -5.75
CA LYS A 57 2.34 19.69 -7.20
C LYS A 57 1.05 19.67 -8.01
N HIS A 58 -0.10 19.48 -7.37
CA HIS A 58 -1.39 19.25 -8.05
C HIS A 58 -1.34 18.04 -8.98
N ASP A 59 -0.65 16.96 -8.57
CA ASP A 59 -0.51 15.76 -9.38
C ASP A 59 -1.67 14.81 -9.12
N GLY A 60 -2.66 14.83 -10.02
CA GLY A 60 -3.84 13.96 -9.91
C GLY A 60 -3.53 12.48 -10.09
N THR A 61 -2.32 12.11 -10.55
CA THR A 61 -1.91 10.71 -10.66
C THR A 61 -1.18 10.21 -9.42
N ALA A 62 -0.92 11.08 -8.45
CA ALA A 62 -0.17 10.72 -7.23
C ALA A 62 -1.05 9.99 -6.22
N HIS A 63 -1.73 8.96 -6.67
CA HIS A 63 -2.45 8.04 -5.81
C HIS A 63 -1.47 7.25 -4.94
N ALA A 64 -1.88 6.89 -3.74
CA ALA A 64 -1.01 6.18 -2.80
C ALA A 64 -0.43 4.89 -3.42
N GLU A 65 -1.28 4.10 -4.06
CA GLU A 65 -0.86 2.81 -4.63
C GLU A 65 0.11 3.02 -5.80
N ARG A 66 -0.12 4.03 -6.65
CA ARG A 66 0.78 4.32 -7.75
C ARG A 66 2.15 4.77 -7.25
N LEU A 67 2.18 5.65 -6.25
CA LEU A 67 3.44 6.09 -5.66
C LEU A 67 4.18 4.92 -5.03
N LEU A 68 3.46 4.06 -4.32
CA LEU A 68 4.05 2.86 -3.73
C LEU A 68 4.61 1.94 -4.81
N ALA A 69 3.86 1.70 -5.90
CA ALA A 69 4.31 0.84 -6.98
C ALA A 69 5.62 1.35 -7.61
N THR A 70 5.73 2.65 -7.83
CA THR A 70 6.96 3.26 -8.36
C THR A 70 8.13 3.04 -7.41
N GLN A 71 7.95 3.31 -6.13
CA GLN A 71 8.98 3.10 -5.14
C GLN A 71 9.37 1.64 -5.02
N ALA A 72 8.38 0.74 -5.03
CA ALA A 72 8.61 -0.70 -4.91
C ALA A 72 9.47 -1.24 -6.04
N CYS A 73 9.10 -0.97 -7.30
CA CYS A 73 9.82 -1.55 -8.44
C CYS A 73 11.21 -0.95 -8.63
N THR A 74 11.48 0.22 -8.04
CA THR A 74 12.79 0.86 -8.13
C THR A 74 13.72 0.56 -6.95
N THR A 75 13.20 0.02 -5.85
CA THR A 75 13.98 -0.18 -4.62
C THR A 75 13.92 -1.59 -4.04
N VAL A 76 12.98 -2.42 -4.46
CA VAL A 76 12.80 -3.78 -3.92
C VAL A 76 13.03 -4.79 -5.03
N SER A 77 13.70 -5.90 -4.72
CA SER A 77 14.00 -6.90 -5.74
C SER A 77 12.73 -7.59 -6.26
N PRO A 78 12.70 -8.00 -7.55
CA PRO A 78 11.54 -8.68 -8.12
C PRO A 78 11.12 -9.95 -7.36
N ASP A 79 12.08 -10.69 -6.82
CA ASP A 79 11.80 -11.93 -6.07
C ASP A 79 10.99 -11.63 -4.80
N ILE A 80 11.29 -10.54 -4.13
CA ILE A 80 10.55 -10.12 -2.94
C ILE A 80 9.17 -9.62 -3.34
N LEU A 81 9.08 -8.81 -4.40
CA LEU A 81 7.81 -8.24 -4.86
C LEU A 81 6.82 -9.31 -5.28
N GLU A 82 7.29 -10.37 -5.92
CA GLU A 82 6.42 -11.46 -6.37
C GLU A 82 5.63 -12.09 -5.23
N HIS A 83 6.20 -12.12 -4.03
CA HIS A 83 5.58 -12.70 -2.84
C HIS A 83 5.08 -11.65 -1.84
N ALA A 84 5.10 -10.38 -2.22
CA ALA A 84 4.64 -9.30 -1.36
C ALA A 84 3.16 -9.02 -1.60
N THR A 85 2.53 -8.42 -0.59
CA THR A 85 1.14 -7.97 -0.65
C THR A 85 1.08 -6.46 -0.48
N LEU A 86 0.41 -5.78 -1.41
CA LEU A 86 0.07 -4.37 -1.26
C LEU A 86 -1.32 -4.29 -0.61
N TYR A 87 -1.39 -3.63 0.55
CA TYR A 87 -2.67 -3.32 1.19
C TYR A 87 -3.05 -1.89 0.87
N SER A 88 -4.32 -1.69 0.51
CA SER A 88 -4.85 -0.39 0.14
C SER A 88 -6.06 -0.04 0.99
N SER A 89 -6.18 1.22 1.38
CA SER A 89 -7.32 1.72 2.17
C SER A 89 -8.62 1.76 1.35
N ALA A 90 -8.52 1.66 0.03
CA ALA A 90 -9.66 1.63 -0.88
C ALA A 90 -9.36 0.73 -2.06
N GLU A 91 -10.38 0.36 -2.82
CA GLU A 91 -10.22 -0.41 -4.05
C GLU A 91 -9.32 0.35 -5.01
N PRO A 92 -8.20 -0.23 -5.50
CA PRO A 92 -7.36 0.45 -6.47
C PRO A 92 -8.11 0.76 -7.77
N CYS A 93 -7.93 1.99 -8.28
CA CYS A 93 -8.48 2.35 -9.59
C CYS A 93 -7.72 1.65 -10.71
N ALA A 94 -8.20 1.79 -11.95
CA ALA A 94 -7.58 1.12 -13.11
C ALA A 94 -6.10 1.51 -13.29
N MET A 95 -5.77 2.78 -13.09
CA MET A 95 -4.38 3.25 -13.17
C MET A 95 -3.50 2.55 -12.14
N CYS A 96 -3.96 2.50 -10.89
CA CYS A 96 -3.19 1.89 -9.80
C CYS A 96 -3.11 0.38 -9.95
N ALA A 97 -4.18 -0.28 -10.36
CA ALA A 97 -4.17 -1.72 -10.60
C ALA A 97 -3.14 -2.08 -11.68
N GLY A 98 -3.07 -1.28 -12.75
CA GLY A 98 -2.06 -1.46 -13.79
C GLY A 98 -0.64 -1.22 -13.27
N ALA A 99 -0.45 -0.19 -12.46
CA ALA A 99 0.86 0.10 -11.87
C ALA A 99 1.33 -1.03 -10.95
N ILE A 100 0.44 -1.58 -10.13
CA ILE A 100 0.74 -2.71 -9.24
C ILE A 100 1.16 -3.94 -10.05
N TYR A 101 0.41 -4.21 -11.13
CA TYR A 101 0.71 -5.32 -12.02
C TYR A 101 2.11 -5.17 -12.64
N TRP A 102 2.40 -4.03 -13.23
CA TRP A 102 3.68 -3.80 -13.90
C TRP A 102 4.85 -3.69 -12.92
N ALA A 103 4.60 -3.29 -11.67
CA ALA A 103 5.62 -3.31 -10.64
C ALA A 103 6.00 -4.73 -10.20
N GLY A 104 5.18 -5.73 -10.51
CA GLY A 104 5.45 -7.12 -10.15
C GLY A 104 5.05 -7.49 -8.73
N ILE A 105 4.17 -6.71 -8.11
CA ILE A 105 3.64 -7.02 -6.77
C ILE A 105 2.62 -8.16 -6.90
N GLY A 106 2.84 -9.24 -6.14
CA GLY A 106 2.12 -10.49 -6.34
C GLY A 106 0.69 -10.52 -5.85
N GLN A 107 0.36 -9.76 -4.80
CA GLN A 107 -0.98 -9.81 -4.19
C GLN A 107 -1.47 -8.43 -3.79
N ILE A 108 -2.80 -8.27 -3.79
CA ILE A 108 -3.47 -7.06 -3.33
C ILE A 108 -4.45 -7.44 -2.23
N GLY A 109 -4.30 -6.80 -1.06
CA GLY A 109 -5.27 -6.82 0.02
C GLY A 109 -5.99 -5.47 0.03
N ARG A 110 -7.33 -5.47 0.05
CA ARG A 110 -8.11 -4.24 0.00
C ARG A 110 -9.30 -4.32 0.93
N ALA A 111 -9.74 -3.14 1.40
CA ALA A 111 -10.93 -3.07 2.21
C ALA A 111 -12.15 -3.42 1.35
N HIS A 112 -12.99 -4.29 1.88
CA HIS A 112 -14.29 -4.57 1.28
C HIS A 112 -15.31 -3.59 1.86
N VAL A 113 -16.07 -2.99 0.98
CA VAL A 113 -17.13 -2.06 1.37
C VAL A 113 -18.46 -2.78 1.33
#